data_eec2cfe8a8467fb92b0863ad985e53f8
#
_entry.id   eec2cfe8a8467fb92b0863ad985e53f8
#
_cell.length_a   1.000
_cell.length_b   1.000
_cell.length_c   1.000
_cell.angle_alpha   90.00
_cell.angle_beta   90.00
_cell.angle_gamma   90.00
#
_symmetry.space_group_name_H-M   'P 1'
#
loop_
_entity.id
_entity.type
_entity.pdbx_description
1 polymer ?
#
loop_
_entity_poly.entity_id
_entity_poly.type
_entity_poly.pdbx_seq_one_letter_code
_entity_poly.pdbx_strand_id
1 'polypeptide(L)'
;MKKVEIPRHTILASPANRFMAAIMDFAFLFATFLLLYVLCFSPIFGINITGPLYKEMDNYALNAHLVYKETEDSESQTYHSDDDYTVYESKTRYFYLTYLTGEGISEDIAAPNAKTEMKTDDGTSILPKDYYTVSWYNLNVLGINRDDPDSAMSTCYFTYQKVGDEYDKTQIGIPRAHRYSSDKGEQIDITAQDLAKYMLTKYQNAYTHLTAQNFYRPVHEKYTFYGGLSAIIPLFISGLICYVLVPFIRKDNATLAKMIMKLGLANFRGYKMKKSQLLMRFIPFTLVLAFMLIFYYLDIVTTILIVASVILVSFGLSMGSPRKSALHDFVAMTMVIDEKGSIIFVDEAQELDFLEKEDWIINNGKPKQKEDEGGEEPPLSYEK
;
A
#
# COMPACT_ATOMS: atom_id res chain seq x y z
N MET A 1 -16.83 -29.76 -23.95
CA MET A 1 -16.09 -28.52 -24.20
C MET A 1 -15.85 -28.38 -25.68
N LYS A 2 -16.37 -27.33 -26.36
CA LYS A 2 -15.99 -27.05 -27.77
C LYS A 2 -14.48 -26.80 -27.82
N LYS A 3 -13.76 -27.52 -28.71
CA LYS A 3 -12.34 -27.26 -29.01
C LYS A 3 -12.22 -25.77 -29.37
N VAL A 4 -11.41 -25.03 -28.64
CA VAL A 4 -11.10 -23.64 -28.97
C VAL A 4 -10.21 -23.67 -30.20
N GLU A 5 -10.76 -23.34 -31.36
CA GLU A 5 -10.00 -23.27 -32.62
C GLU A 5 -9.15 -22.00 -32.62
N ILE A 6 -7.85 -22.19 -32.79
CA ILE A 6 -6.90 -21.10 -33.07
C ILE A 6 -6.95 -20.86 -34.58
N PRO A 7 -7.09 -19.60 -35.04
CA PRO A 7 -7.12 -19.30 -36.47
C PRO A 7 -5.87 -19.83 -37.20
N ARG A 8 -6.06 -20.44 -38.38
CA ARG A 8 -5.00 -21.17 -39.11
C ARG A 8 -3.77 -20.33 -39.44
N HIS A 9 -3.92 -19.00 -39.56
CA HIS A 9 -2.86 -18.08 -39.96
C HIS A 9 -2.20 -17.36 -38.77
N THR A 10 -2.54 -17.73 -37.52
CA THR A 10 -1.95 -17.12 -36.32
C THR A 10 -1.15 -18.13 -35.54
N ILE A 11 0.11 -17.81 -35.25
CA ILE A 11 0.99 -18.58 -34.38
C ILE A 11 1.03 -17.90 -33.01
N LEU A 12 0.64 -18.64 -31.96
CA LEU A 12 0.72 -18.13 -30.60
C LEU A 12 2.18 -17.91 -30.20
N ALA A 13 2.49 -16.76 -29.62
CA ALA A 13 3.81 -16.49 -29.08
C ALA A 13 4.24 -17.54 -28.02
N SER A 14 5.51 -17.87 -28.02
CA SER A 14 6.05 -18.81 -27.02
C SER A 14 5.87 -18.29 -25.60
N PRO A 15 5.67 -19.16 -24.59
CA PRO A 15 5.55 -18.73 -23.18
C PRO A 15 6.77 -17.93 -22.71
N ALA A 16 7.98 -18.32 -23.13
CA ALA A 16 9.20 -17.62 -22.77
C ALA A 16 9.23 -16.19 -23.30
N ASN A 17 8.89 -15.97 -24.60
CA ASN A 17 8.86 -14.64 -25.18
C ASN A 17 7.79 -13.75 -24.52
N ARG A 18 6.62 -14.31 -24.14
CA ARG A 18 5.58 -13.57 -23.42
C ARG A 18 6.04 -13.16 -22.04
N PHE A 19 6.71 -14.07 -21.32
CA PHE A 19 7.26 -13.79 -19.98
C PHE A 19 8.33 -12.71 -20.05
N MET A 20 9.26 -12.81 -21.00
CA MET A 20 10.28 -11.76 -21.19
C MET A 20 9.65 -10.41 -21.56
N ALA A 21 8.66 -10.39 -22.45
CA ALA A 21 7.94 -9.16 -22.78
C ALA A 21 7.22 -8.57 -21.55
N ALA A 22 6.63 -9.40 -20.68
CA ALA A 22 5.99 -8.94 -19.45
C ALA A 22 6.99 -8.33 -18.46
N ILE A 23 8.18 -8.93 -18.30
CA ILE A 23 9.27 -8.36 -17.48
C ILE A 23 9.70 -7.00 -18.02
N MET A 24 9.91 -6.89 -19.33
CA MET A 24 10.30 -5.63 -19.95
C MET A 24 9.19 -4.57 -19.86
N ASP A 25 7.91 -4.94 -20.07
CA ASP A 25 6.77 -4.05 -19.87
C ASP A 25 6.71 -3.52 -18.43
N PHE A 26 6.97 -4.39 -17.45
CA PHE A 26 7.06 -3.97 -16.04
C PHE A 26 8.25 -3.04 -15.80
N ALA A 27 9.42 -3.30 -16.38
CA ALA A 27 10.59 -2.43 -16.26
C ALA A 27 10.33 -1.02 -16.84
N PHE A 28 9.68 -0.94 -18.02
CA PHE A 28 9.27 0.35 -18.61
C PHE A 28 8.23 1.08 -17.76
N LEU A 29 7.23 0.36 -17.24
CA LEU A 29 6.24 0.90 -16.32
C LEU A 29 6.93 1.50 -15.08
N PHE A 30 7.82 0.72 -14.46
CA PHE A 30 8.52 1.12 -13.23
C PHE A 30 9.45 2.31 -13.47
N ALA A 31 10.20 2.33 -14.57
CA ALA A 31 11.05 3.46 -14.93
C ALA A 31 10.24 4.74 -15.14
N THR A 32 9.12 4.65 -15.87
CA THR A 32 8.20 5.77 -16.09
C THR A 32 7.57 6.24 -14.79
N PHE A 33 7.17 5.30 -13.92
CA PHE A 33 6.65 5.60 -12.59
C PHE A 33 7.69 6.33 -11.73
N LEU A 34 8.93 5.83 -11.63
CA LEU A 34 9.98 6.48 -10.83
C LEU A 34 10.25 7.89 -11.32
N LEU A 35 10.33 8.09 -12.64
CA LEU A 35 10.56 9.40 -13.22
C LEU A 35 9.44 10.38 -12.84
N LEU A 36 8.17 10.00 -13.01
CA LEU A 36 7.04 10.84 -12.63
C LEU A 36 6.97 11.06 -11.12
N TYR A 37 7.15 10.01 -10.34
CA TYR A 37 7.10 10.08 -8.88
C TYR A 37 8.16 11.03 -8.33
N VAL A 38 9.43 10.84 -8.70
CA VAL A 38 10.55 11.61 -8.13
C VAL A 38 10.54 13.05 -8.61
N LEU A 39 10.29 13.28 -9.92
CA LEU A 39 10.38 14.63 -10.48
C LEU A 39 9.13 15.49 -10.28
N CYS A 40 7.95 14.88 -10.19
CA CYS A 40 6.69 15.63 -10.17
C CYS A 40 5.92 15.42 -8.86
N PHE A 41 5.59 14.18 -8.51
CA PHE A 41 4.62 13.91 -7.46
C PHE A 41 5.20 13.98 -6.05
N SER A 42 6.38 13.41 -5.82
CA SER A 42 7.02 13.47 -4.50
C SER A 42 7.30 14.91 -4.03
N PRO A 43 7.84 15.83 -4.85
CA PRO A 43 7.99 17.22 -4.43
C PRO A 43 6.65 17.93 -4.18
N ILE A 44 5.66 17.76 -5.09
CA ILE A 44 4.36 18.42 -4.96
C ILE A 44 3.63 17.96 -3.70
N PHE A 45 3.52 16.65 -3.50
CA PHE A 45 2.85 16.09 -2.32
C PHE A 45 3.66 16.32 -1.05
N GLY A 46 4.99 16.12 -1.09
CA GLY A 46 5.87 16.30 0.05
C GLY A 46 5.86 17.72 0.60
N ILE A 47 5.99 18.72 -0.26
CA ILE A 47 6.05 20.13 0.18
C ILE A 47 4.68 20.66 0.59
N ASN A 48 3.64 20.39 -0.22
CA ASN A 48 2.37 21.12 -0.07
C ASN A 48 1.31 20.36 0.74
N ILE A 49 1.41 19.03 0.88
CA ILE A 49 0.36 18.22 1.47
C ILE A 49 0.88 17.38 2.64
N THR A 50 1.76 16.43 2.36
CA THR A 50 2.21 15.47 3.39
C THR A 50 3.22 16.08 4.36
N GLY A 51 4.06 17.02 3.91
CA GLY A 51 5.02 17.70 4.76
C GLY A 51 4.36 18.51 5.88
N PRO A 52 3.38 19.38 5.59
CA PRO A 52 2.63 20.09 6.64
C PRO A 52 1.92 19.13 7.62
N LEU A 53 1.28 18.06 7.12
CA LEU A 53 0.62 17.06 7.98
C LEU A 53 1.63 16.32 8.87
N TYR A 54 2.79 15.95 8.31
CA TYR A 54 3.87 15.34 9.10
C TYR A 54 4.36 16.29 10.20
N LYS A 55 4.60 17.55 9.87
CA LYS A 55 5.02 18.56 10.86
C LYS A 55 3.99 18.76 11.97
N GLU A 56 2.70 18.72 11.64
CA GLU A 56 1.63 18.82 12.61
C GLU A 56 1.63 17.64 13.58
N MET A 57 1.75 16.39 13.07
CA MET A 57 1.87 15.19 13.90
C MET A 57 3.14 15.19 14.77
N ASP A 58 4.25 15.62 14.17
CA ASP A 58 5.54 15.73 14.84
C ASP A 58 5.49 16.76 15.99
N ASN A 59 4.83 17.90 15.77
CA ASN A 59 4.61 18.91 16.81
C ASN A 59 3.76 18.38 17.98
N TYR A 60 2.73 17.57 17.71
CA TYR A 60 1.98 16.92 18.79
C TYR A 60 2.86 16.00 19.62
N ALA A 61 3.73 15.23 19.00
CA ALA A 61 4.63 14.32 19.69
C ALA A 61 5.76 15.06 20.46
N LEU A 62 6.28 16.15 19.90
CA LEU A 62 7.26 17.02 20.55
C LEU A 62 6.65 17.74 21.76
N ASN A 63 5.48 18.35 21.61
CA ASN A 63 4.78 19.02 22.68
C ASN A 63 4.38 18.06 23.81
N ALA A 64 4.09 16.80 23.46
CA ALA A 64 3.83 15.74 24.40
C ALA A 64 5.10 15.19 25.11
N HIS A 65 6.28 15.65 24.71
CA HIS A 65 7.60 15.17 25.16
C HIS A 65 7.80 13.66 24.93
N LEU A 66 7.08 13.06 23.97
CA LEU A 66 7.26 11.66 23.59
C LEU A 66 8.33 11.45 22.53
N VAL A 67 8.79 12.50 21.90
CA VAL A 67 9.95 12.53 21.00
C VAL A 67 10.78 13.79 21.29
N TYR A 68 12.00 13.82 20.77
CA TYR A 68 12.87 14.99 20.85
C TYR A 68 13.60 15.22 19.53
N LYS A 69 14.14 16.41 19.34
CA LYS A 69 15.04 16.75 18.23
C LYS A 69 16.39 17.19 18.79
N GLU A 70 17.45 16.76 18.14
CA GLU A 70 18.81 17.22 18.48
C GLU A 70 19.05 18.65 17.98
N THR A 71 18.49 18.98 16.82
CA THR A 71 18.50 20.31 16.21
C THR A 71 17.13 20.59 15.60
N GLU A 72 16.82 21.87 15.30
CA GLU A 72 15.53 22.23 14.67
C GLU A 72 15.31 21.52 13.33
N ASP A 73 16.36 21.26 12.57
CA ASP A 73 16.33 20.63 11.25
C ASP A 73 16.42 19.09 11.30
N SER A 74 16.65 18.50 12.49
CA SER A 74 16.75 17.04 12.64
C SER A 74 15.36 16.39 12.65
N GLU A 75 15.30 15.12 12.24
CA GLU A 75 14.11 14.31 12.46
C GLU A 75 13.90 14.06 13.95
N SER A 76 12.64 13.95 14.36
CA SER A 76 12.31 13.61 15.74
C SER A 76 12.68 12.17 16.07
N GLN A 77 13.24 11.97 17.26
CA GLN A 77 13.71 10.70 17.76
C GLN A 77 12.99 10.33 19.04
N THR A 78 12.80 9.03 19.25
CA THR A 78 12.29 8.50 20.53
C THR A 78 13.41 8.43 21.56
N TYR A 79 13.06 8.58 22.82
CA TYR A 79 14.01 8.44 23.91
C TYR A 79 14.49 6.99 24.04
N HIS A 80 15.79 6.82 24.28
CA HIS A 80 16.40 5.53 24.56
C HIS A 80 17.20 5.61 25.87
N SER A 81 16.96 4.68 26.78
CA SER A 81 17.74 4.50 27.99
C SER A 81 17.63 3.03 28.41
N ASP A 82 18.78 2.35 28.52
CA ASP A 82 18.80 0.93 28.86
C ASP A 82 18.69 0.69 30.38
N ASP A 83 19.15 1.64 31.20
CA ASP A 83 19.28 1.49 32.63
C ASP A 83 18.56 2.56 33.46
N ASP A 84 18.10 3.66 32.84
CA ASP A 84 17.43 4.76 33.53
C ASP A 84 15.93 4.84 33.21
N TYR A 85 15.14 4.21 34.06
CA TYR A 85 13.68 4.25 33.96
C TYR A 85 13.10 5.66 34.14
N THR A 86 13.81 6.59 34.79
CA THR A 86 13.31 7.93 35.11
C THR A 86 13.10 8.76 33.83
N VAL A 87 13.86 8.49 32.78
CA VAL A 87 13.69 9.08 31.45
C VAL A 87 12.29 8.76 30.94
N TYR A 88 11.94 7.49 30.86
CA TYR A 88 10.61 7.06 30.37
C TYR A 88 9.48 7.47 31.31
N GLU A 89 9.71 7.38 32.64
CA GLU A 89 8.73 7.78 33.64
C GLU A 89 8.39 9.26 33.53
N SER A 90 9.40 10.13 33.49
CA SER A 90 9.20 11.58 33.40
C SER A 90 8.45 11.99 32.13
N LYS A 91 8.72 11.35 30.98
CA LYS A 91 8.04 11.63 29.70
C LYS A 91 6.60 11.10 29.72
N THR A 92 6.39 9.89 30.18
CA THR A 92 5.06 9.29 30.32
C THR A 92 4.19 10.09 31.29
N ARG A 93 4.76 10.53 32.42
CA ARG A 93 4.09 11.39 33.38
C ARG A 93 3.71 12.75 32.80
N TYR A 94 4.66 13.42 32.12
CA TYR A 94 4.39 14.68 31.45
C TYR A 94 3.24 14.54 30.45
N PHE A 95 3.25 13.48 29.63
CA PHE A 95 2.19 13.23 28.65
C PHE A 95 0.81 13.15 29.30
N TYR A 96 0.64 12.32 30.34
CA TYR A 96 -0.68 12.12 30.94
C TYR A 96 -1.11 13.26 31.85
N LEU A 97 -0.22 13.74 32.73
CA LEU A 97 -0.59 14.69 33.80
C LEU A 97 -0.41 16.17 33.42
N THR A 98 0.29 16.46 32.34
CA THR A 98 0.57 17.84 31.91
C THR A 98 0.04 18.09 30.50
N TYR A 99 0.50 17.34 29.52
CA TYR A 99 0.13 17.59 28.11
C TYR A 99 -1.37 17.37 27.86
N LEU A 100 -1.92 16.20 28.22
CA LEU A 100 -3.34 15.89 28.02
C LEU A 100 -4.27 16.76 28.90
N THR A 101 -3.84 17.18 30.07
CA THR A 101 -4.64 18.00 31.00
C THR A 101 -4.53 19.51 30.72
N GLY A 102 -3.43 19.93 30.10
CA GLY A 102 -3.10 21.33 29.92
C GLY A 102 -2.70 22.06 31.22
N GLU A 103 -2.47 21.30 32.32
CA GLU A 103 -2.10 21.91 33.59
C GLU A 103 -0.64 22.36 33.61
N GLY A 104 -0.43 23.62 34.00
CA GLY A 104 0.91 24.18 34.16
C GLY A 104 1.64 24.53 32.88
N ILE A 105 1.00 24.42 31.71
CA ILE A 105 1.53 24.78 30.40
C ILE A 105 0.60 25.71 29.64
N SER A 106 1.15 26.39 28.61
CA SER A 106 0.38 27.30 27.75
C SER A 106 -0.54 26.51 26.80
N GLU A 107 -1.62 27.14 26.32
CA GLU A 107 -2.64 26.47 25.47
C GLU A 107 -2.10 26.03 24.11
N ASP A 108 -1.11 26.73 23.59
CA ASP A 108 -0.45 26.40 22.31
C ASP A 108 0.43 25.15 22.38
N ILE A 109 0.85 24.74 23.59
CA ILE A 109 1.65 23.55 23.86
C ILE A 109 0.76 22.38 24.31
N ALA A 110 -0.32 22.66 25.05
CA ALA A 110 -1.24 21.66 25.55
C ALA A 110 -1.92 20.86 24.42
N ALA A 111 -2.40 19.66 24.75
CA ALA A 111 -3.21 18.89 23.81
C ALA A 111 -4.42 19.72 23.34
N PRO A 112 -4.77 19.70 22.05
CA PRO A 112 -5.89 20.48 21.51
C PRO A 112 -7.24 20.22 22.21
N ASN A 113 -7.39 19.05 22.81
CA ASN A 113 -8.60 18.64 23.53
C ASN A 113 -8.48 18.74 25.07
N ALA A 114 -7.42 19.36 25.62
CA ALA A 114 -7.18 19.44 27.06
C ALA A 114 -8.33 20.12 27.84
N LYS A 115 -9.06 21.01 27.20
CA LYS A 115 -10.23 21.71 27.76
C LYS A 115 -11.58 21.17 27.27
N THR A 116 -11.56 20.07 26.49
CA THR A 116 -12.78 19.45 25.93
C THR A 116 -13.17 18.26 26.77
N GLU A 117 -14.43 18.17 27.17
CA GLU A 117 -14.95 17.00 27.87
C GLU A 117 -14.75 15.73 27.05
N MET A 118 -14.27 14.70 27.71
CA MET A 118 -14.15 13.35 27.17
C MET A 118 -15.19 12.43 27.82
N LYS A 119 -15.61 11.39 27.12
CA LYS A 119 -16.47 10.36 27.69
C LYS A 119 -15.61 9.25 28.28
N THR A 120 -15.90 8.91 29.52
CA THR A 120 -15.36 7.74 30.20
C THR A 120 -16.07 6.47 29.76
N ASP A 121 -15.55 5.30 30.11
CA ASP A 121 -16.12 3.99 29.72
C ASP A 121 -17.55 3.78 30.23
N ASP A 122 -17.94 4.43 31.34
CA ASP A 122 -19.30 4.45 31.89
C ASP A 122 -20.21 5.49 31.23
N GLY A 123 -19.70 6.26 30.26
CA GLY A 123 -20.43 7.27 29.49
C GLY A 123 -20.50 8.65 30.18
N THR A 124 -19.86 8.83 31.32
CA THR A 124 -19.80 10.13 32.03
C THR A 124 -18.91 11.12 31.26
N SER A 125 -19.36 12.37 31.11
CA SER A 125 -18.54 13.45 30.57
C SER A 125 -17.64 14.03 31.66
N ILE A 126 -16.34 14.09 31.40
CA ILE A 126 -15.34 14.59 32.33
C ILE A 126 -14.23 15.36 31.61
N LEU A 127 -13.66 16.37 32.25
CA LEU A 127 -12.50 17.04 31.67
C LEU A 127 -11.23 16.18 31.82
N PRO A 128 -10.28 16.23 30.88
CA PRO A 128 -9.03 15.46 30.96
C PRO A 128 -8.27 15.66 32.27
N LYS A 129 -8.23 16.87 32.81
CA LYS A 129 -7.57 17.17 34.10
C LYS A 129 -8.18 16.44 35.30
N ASP A 130 -9.50 16.23 35.28
CA ASP A 130 -10.21 15.53 36.35
C ASP A 130 -10.14 14.00 36.19
N TYR A 131 -9.86 13.52 34.96
CA TYR A 131 -9.67 12.11 34.65
C TYR A 131 -8.21 11.67 34.85
N TYR A 132 -7.23 12.35 34.23
CA TYR A 132 -5.80 11.99 34.33
C TYR A 132 -5.17 12.59 35.60
N THR A 133 -5.57 12.08 36.75
CA THR A 133 -5.05 12.48 38.03
C THR A 133 -3.80 11.67 38.43
N VAL A 134 -3.05 12.12 39.42
CA VAL A 134 -1.94 11.33 40.03
C VAL A 134 -2.41 9.94 40.47
N SER A 135 -3.61 9.85 41.03
CA SER A 135 -4.20 8.57 41.44
C SER A 135 -4.46 7.66 40.26
N TRP A 136 -4.98 8.21 39.16
CA TRP A 136 -5.17 7.48 37.87
C TRP A 136 -3.83 6.99 37.33
N TYR A 137 -2.80 7.87 37.31
CA TYR A 137 -1.47 7.53 36.81
C TYR A 137 -0.82 6.39 37.61
N ASN A 138 -0.87 6.48 38.93
CA ASN A 138 -0.35 5.43 39.82
C ASN A 138 -1.01 4.08 39.53
N LEU A 139 -2.32 4.05 39.37
CA LEU A 139 -3.07 2.82 39.10
C LEU A 139 -2.85 2.26 37.71
N ASN A 140 -2.99 3.10 36.68
CA ASN A 140 -3.08 2.64 35.28
C ASN A 140 -1.71 2.59 34.57
N VAL A 141 -0.79 3.47 34.95
CA VAL A 141 0.55 3.53 34.34
C VAL A 141 1.56 2.78 35.22
N LEU A 142 1.69 3.14 36.47
CA LEU A 142 2.63 2.49 37.40
C LEU A 142 2.14 1.12 37.91
N GLY A 143 0.86 0.81 37.74
CA GLY A 143 0.28 -0.48 38.11
C GLY A 143 0.22 -0.72 39.62
N ILE A 144 0.12 0.34 40.43
CA ILE A 144 0.06 0.23 41.88
C ILE A 144 -1.35 -0.22 42.29
N ASN A 145 -1.44 -1.35 42.99
CA ASN A 145 -2.73 -1.83 43.48
C ASN A 145 -3.27 -0.92 44.60
N ARG A 146 -4.53 -0.49 44.46
CA ARG A 146 -5.21 0.38 45.43
C ARG A 146 -5.55 -0.36 46.73
N ASP A 147 -5.88 -1.64 46.62
CA ASP A 147 -6.51 -2.37 47.72
C ASP A 147 -5.50 -2.96 48.69
N ASP A 148 -4.26 -3.17 48.25
CA ASP A 148 -3.19 -3.70 49.12
C ASP A 148 -1.81 -3.18 48.68
N PRO A 149 -1.50 -1.90 48.96
CA PRO A 149 -0.19 -1.32 48.63
C PRO A 149 0.97 -1.95 49.40
N ASP A 150 0.66 -2.63 50.52
CA ASP A 150 1.65 -3.27 51.41
C ASP A 150 1.71 -4.78 51.23
N SER A 151 0.99 -5.37 50.31
CA SER A 151 1.05 -6.81 50.09
C SER A 151 2.50 -7.27 50.02
N ALA A 152 2.91 -8.07 50.99
CA ALA A 152 4.23 -8.67 51.01
C ALA A 152 4.53 -9.51 49.74
N MET A 153 3.48 -9.93 49.04
CA MET A 153 3.53 -10.71 47.79
C MET A 153 3.16 -9.93 46.55
N SER A 154 3.36 -8.60 46.56
CA SER A 154 3.03 -7.77 45.39
C SER A 154 3.90 -8.08 44.18
N THR A 155 3.28 -8.26 43.03
CA THR A 155 3.94 -8.42 41.74
C THR A 155 4.29 -7.07 41.06
N CYS A 156 3.90 -5.95 41.69
CA CYS A 156 4.06 -4.61 41.14
C CYS A 156 5.52 -4.12 41.21
N TYR A 157 5.93 -3.32 40.23
CA TYR A 157 7.23 -2.67 40.22
C TYR A 157 7.29 -1.40 41.08
N PHE A 158 6.15 -0.78 41.37
CA PHE A 158 6.02 0.49 42.08
C PHE A 158 5.12 0.35 43.30
N THR A 159 5.29 1.23 44.27
CA THR A 159 4.46 1.34 45.48
C THR A 159 4.20 2.81 45.80
N TYR A 160 3.22 3.07 46.66
CA TYR A 160 3.01 4.40 47.20
C TYR A 160 4.14 4.78 48.16
N GLN A 161 4.44 6.08 48.22
CA GLN A 161 5.35 6.63 49.20
C GLN A 161 4.67 6.65 50.58
N LYS A 162 5.40 6.27 51.63
CA LYS A 162 4.91 6.35 53.02
C LYS A 162 5.25 7.72 53.61
N VAL A 163 4.27 8.34 54.26
CA VAL A 163 4.44 9.55 55.09
C VAL A 163 3.99 9.19 56.48
N GLY A 164 4.96 8.91 57.38
CA GLY A 164 4.67 8.23 58.67
C GLY A 164 4.22 6.80 58.46
N ASP A 165 3.08 6.44 59.03
CA ASP A 165 2.50 5.10 58.92
C ASP A 165 1.48 4.97 57.75
N GLU A 166 1.15 6.07 57.08
CA GLU A 166 0.15 6.07 56.03
C GLU A 166 0.77 6.18 54.64
N TYR A 167 0.08 5.64 53.61
CA TYR A 167 0.45 5.76 52.23
C TYR A 167 -0.08 7.07 51.61
N ASP A 168 0.83 7.89 51.07
CA ASP A 168 0.44 9.08 50.37
C ASP A 168 0.07 8.72 48.90
N LYS A 169 -1.23 8.64 48.66
CA LYS A 169 -1.81 8.36 47.33
C LYS A 169 -1.86 9.61 46.42
N THR A 170 -1.50 10.79 46.96
CA THR A 170 -1.49 12.06 46.22
C THR A 170 -0.16 12.28 45.50
N GLN A 171 0.86 11.52 45.85
CA GLN A 171 2.19 11.58 45.24
C GLN A 171 2.40 10.47 44.21
N ILE A 172 3.32 10.72 43.28
CA ILE A 172 3.76 9.69 42.33
C ILE A 172 4.42 8.53 43.09
N GLY A 173 4.06 7.31 42.69
CA GLY A 173 4.63 6.12 43.26
C GLY A 173 6.14 5.99 43.07
N ILE A 174 6.80 5.30 43.99
CA ILE A 174 8.24 5.05 43.96
C ILE A 174 8.51 3.58 43.61
N PRO A 175 9.69 3.27 43.02
CA PRO A 175 10.07 1.89 42.72
C PRO A 175 10.20 1.06 43.99
N ARG A 176 9.84 -0.22 43.90
CA ARG A 176 10.10 -1.22 44.94
C ARG A 176 11.53 -1.76 44.80
N ALA A 177 12.11 -2.21 45.90
CA ALA A 177 13.37 -2.94 45.87
C ALA A 177 13.21 -4.38 45.33
N HIS A 178 12.06 -5.01 45.57
CA HIS A 178 11.75 -6.36 45.13
C HIS A 178 10.25 -6.55 44.87
N ARG A 179 9.92 -7.56 44.08
CA ARG A 179 8.57 -8.02 43.76
C ARG A 179 8.47 -9.55 43.88
N TYR A 180 7.29 -10.09 43.86
CA TYR A 180 7.08 -11.54 43.84
C TYR A 180 6.77 -12.01 42.41
N SER A 181 7.26 -13.19 42.02
CA SER A 181 6.88 -13.84 40.80
C SER A 181 5.43 -14.30 40.87
N SER A 182 4.64 -14.02 39.82
CA SER A 182 3.27 -14.49 39.69
C SER A 182 3.16 -16.02 39.65
N ASP A 183 4.19 -16.70 39.13
CA ASP A 183 4.15 -18.13 38.82
C ASP A 183 4.68 -19.00 39.97
N LYS A 184 5.65 -18.49 40.74
CA LYS A 184 6.37 -19.27 41.76
C LYS A 184 6.23 -18.73 43.18
N GLY A 185 5.71 -17.52 43.35
CA GLY A 185 5.66 -16.85 44.65
C GLY A 185 7.05 -16.53 45.21
N GLU A 186 8.11 -16.57 44.41
CA GLU A 186 9.47 -16.27 44.81
C GLU A 186 9.72 -14.77 44.81
N GLN A 187 10.48 -14.27 45.74
CA GLN A 187 10.93 -12.88 45.77
C GLN A 187 12.03 -12.68 44.74
N ILE A 188 11.87 -11.64 43.92
CA ILE A 188 12.79 -11.24 42.87
C ILE A 188 13.21 -9.79 43.11
N ASP A 189 14.52 -9.54 43.17
CA ASP A 189 15.04 -8.18 43.24
C ASP A 189 14.78 -7.44 41.92
N ILE A 190 14.35 -6.20 42.03
CA ILE A 190 14.07 -5.34 40.87
C ILE A 190 15.35 -4.61 40.50
N THR A 191 15.87 -4.88 39.31
CA THR A 191 17.04 -4.18 38.76
C THR A 191 16.62 -2.87 38.05
N ALA A 192 17.59 -1.97 37.84
CA ALA A 192 17.38 -0.75 37.05
C ALA A 192 16.90 -1.10 35.64
N GLN A 193 17.45 -2.16 35.03
CA GLN A 193 17.06 -2.64 33.73
C GLN A 193 15.60 -3.15 33.68
N ASP A 194 15.14 -3.84 34.73
CA ASP A 194 13.74 -4.28 34.82
C ASP A 194 12.78 -3.09 34.88
N LEU A 195 13.13 -2.05 35.64
CA LEU A 195 12.35 -0.83 35.72
C LEU A 195 12.37 -0.07 34.40
N ALA A 196 13.52 0.04 33.73
CA ALA A 196 13.65 0.68 32.43
C ALA A 196 12.81 -0.04 31.37
N LYS A 197 12.86 -1.37 31.32
CA LYS A 197 12.04 -2.18 30.41
C LYS A 197 10.55 -2.06 30.69
N TYR A 198 10.15 -2.06 31.96
CA TYR A 198 8.75 -1.85 32.33
C TYR A 198 8.26 -0.47 31.89
N MET A 199 9.00 0.58 32.22
CA MET A 199 8.63 1.96 31.86
C MET A 199 8.73 2.24 30.37
N LEU A 200 9.64 1.60 29.63
CA LEU A 200 9.68 1.65 28.16
C LEU A 200 8.34 1.17 27.57
N THR A 201 7.79 0.07 28.08
CA THR A 201 6.47 -0.41 27.64
C THR A 201 5.37 0.63 27.90
N LYS A 202 5.41 1.29 29.07
CA LYS A 202 4.44 2.35 29.40
C LYS A 202 4.60 3.59 28.54
N TYR A 203 5.83 3.97 28.25
CA TYR A 203 6.16 5.04 27.31
C TYR A 203 5.66 4.75 25.88
N GLN A 204 5.87 3.52 25.38
CA GLN A 204 5.34 3.09 24.09
C GLN A 204 3.79 3.11 24.07
N ASN A 205 3.16 2.70 25.17
CA ASN A 205 1.70 2.80 25.33
C ASN A 205 1.23 4.27 25.34
N ALA A 206 1.98 5.19 25.94
CA ALA A 206 1.66 6.62 25.91
C ALA A 206 1.74 7.17 24.47
N TYR A 207 2.74 6.76 23.68
CA TYR A 207 2.82 7.11 22.26
C TYR A 207 1.63 6.53 21.46
N THR A 208 1.28 5.29 21.70
CA THR A 208 0.08 4.67 21.09
C THR A 208 -1.19 5.42 21.49
N HIS A 209 -1.29 5.85 22.74
CA HIS A 209 -2.41 6.64 23.23
C HIS A 209 -2.47 8.03 22.56
N LEU A 210 -1.34 8.70 22.33
CA LEU A 210 -1.28 9.95 21.56
C LEU A 210 -1.84 9.74 20.14
N THR A 211 -1.41 8.69 19.46
CA THR A 211 -1.85 8.42 18.08
C THR A 211 -3.34 8.08 17.98
N ALA A 212 -3.95 7.60 19.05
CA ALA A 212 -5.38 7.32 19.14
C ALA A 212 -6.25 8.55 19.46
N GLN A 213 -5.63 9.68 19.85
CA GLN A 213 -6.38 10.90 20.21
C GLN A 213 -7.16 11.47 19.03
N ASN A 214 -8.32 12.03 19.33
CA ASN A 214 -9.24 12.60 18.34
C ASN A 214 -8.65 13.78 17.52
N PHE A 215 -7.63 14.46 18.02
CA PHE A 215 -6.93 15.50 17.28
C PHE A 215 -5.79 14.96 16.41
N TYR A 216 -5.11 13.88 16.82
CA TYR A 216 -4.00 13.26 16.10
C TYR A 216 -4.46 12.36 14.96
N ARG A 217 -5.42 11.49 15.25
CA ARG A 217 -5.90 10.47 14.33
C ARG A 217 -6.35 11.03 12.97
N PRO A 218 -7.16 12.10 12.86
CA PRO A 218 -7.58 12.63 11.56
C PRO A 218 -6.41 13.18 10.73
N VAL A 219 -5.37 13.72 11.37
CA VAL A 219 -4.16 14.22 10.69
C VAL A 219 -3.37 13.05 10.14
N HIS A 220 -3.18 12.00 10.95
CA HIS A 220 -2.52 10.77 10.54
C HIS A 220 -3.25 10.06 9.39
N GLU A 221 -4.58 9.99 9.45
CA GLU A 221 -5.41 9.41 8.39
C GLU A 221 -5.25 10.17 7.07
N LYS A 222 -5.26 11.52 7.12
CA LYS A 222 -5.00 12.36 5.94
C LYS A 222 -3.57 12.15 5.41
N TYR A 223 -2.58 12.12 6.28
CA TYR A 223 -1.19 11.88 5.90
C TYR A 223 -1.02 10.54 5.16
N THR A 224 -1.58 9.47 5.72
CA THR A 224 -1.55 8.14 5.13
C THR A 224 -2.28 8.09 3.79
N PHE A 225 -3.46 8.70 3.70
CA PHE A 225 -4.25 8.76 2.48
C PHE A 225 -3.52 9.50 1.36
N TYR A 226 -3.02 10.71 1.63
CA TYR A 226 -2.29 11.49 0.62
C TYR A 226 -0.92 10.89 0.29
N GLY A 227 -0.27 10.23 1.25
CA GLY A 227 0.93 9.41 1.00
C GLY A 227 0.64 8.29 0.00
N GLY A 228 -0.44 7.55 0.16
CA GLY A 228 -0.91 6.55 -0.80
C GLY A 228 -1.22 7.14 -2.18
N LEU A 229 -1.94 8.26 -2.22
CA LEU A 229 -2.25 8.94 -3.50
C LEU A 229 -0.99 9.41 -4.23
N SER A 230 0.01 9.90 -3.50
CA SER A 230 1.27 10.37 -4.09
C SER A 230 2.01 9.29 -4.87
N ALA A 231 1.82 8.01 -4.52
CA ALA A 231 2.39 6.86 -5.22
C ALA A 231 1.44 6.29 -6.29
N ILE A 232 0.14 6.19 -5.99
CA ILE A 232 -0.84 5.55 -6.87
C ILE A 232 -1.15 6.38 -8.11
N ILE A 233 -1.23 7.72 -8.00
CA ILE A 233 -1.49 8.59 -9.15
C ILE A 233 -0.39 8.49 -10.22
N PRO A 234 0.92 8.65 -9.91
CA PRO A 234 1.96 8.48 -10.91
C PRO A 234 2.04 7.06 -11.46
N LEU A 235 1.72 6.03 -10.67
CA LEU A 235 1.64 4.65 -11.15
C LEU A 235 0.49 4.47 -12.15
N PHE A 236 -0.69 5.06 -11.89
CA PHE A 236 -1.81 5.08 -12.83
C PHE A 236 -1.45 5.78 -14.14
N ILE A 237 -0.84 6.98 -14.07
CA ILE A 237 -0.42 7.74 -15.24
C ILE A 237 0.64 6.96 -16.03
N SER A 238 1.61 6.33 -15.37
CA SER A 238 2.61 5.47 -16.01
C SER A 238 1.99 4.30 -16.74
N GLY A 239 1.02 3.64 -16.11
CA GLY A 239 0.24 2.57 -16.72
C GLY A 239 -0.56 3.06 -17.93
N LEU A 240 -1.18 4.24 -17.84
CA LEU A 240 -1.89 4.86 -18.95
C LEU A 240 -0.94 5.14 -20.12
N ILE A 241 0.24 5.67 -19.87
CA ILE A 241 1.26 5.93 -20.90
C ILE A 241 1.71 4.61 -21.54
N CYS A 242 2.18 3.65 -20.74
CA CYS A 242 2.81 2.42 -21.24
C CYS A 242 1.82 1.45 -21.88
N TYR A 243 0.61 1.30 -21.33
CA TYR A 243 -0.35 0.27 -21.74
C TYR A 243 -1.49 0.79 -22.61
N VAL A 244 -1.74 2.11 -22.64
CA VAL A 244 -2.81 2.70 -23.46
C VAL A 244 -2.23 3.65 -24.50
N LEU A 245 -1.54 4.72 -24.09
CA LEU A 245 -1.13 5.80 -24.98
C LEU A 245 -0.14 5.31 -26.04
N VAL A 246 0.94 4.66 -25.63
CA VAL A 246 1.96 4.12 -26.56
C VAL A 246 1.35 3.13 -27.53
N PRO A 247 0.61 2.08 -27.13
CA PRO A 247 -0.07 1.18 -28.06
C PRO A 247 -1.14 1.86 -28.92
N PHE A 248 -1.82 2.89 -28.42
CA PHE A 248 -2.88 3.58 -29.15
C PHE A 248 -2.34 4.39 -30.35
N ILE A 249 -1.17 5.00 -30.21
CA ILE A 249 -0.50 5.78 -31.27
C ILE A 249 0.05 4.83 -32.35
N ARG A 250 0.41 3.62 -31.97
CA ARG A 250 1.02 2.65 -32.88
C ARG A 250 -0.01 1.90 -33.74
N LYS A 251 0.41 1.54 -34.96
CA LYS A 251 -0.44 0.79 -35.92
C LYS A 251 -0.70 -0.67 -35.47
N ASP A 252 0.26 -1.28 -34.77
CA ASP A 252 0.23 -2.67 -34.28
C ASP A 252 -0.43 -2.84 -32.91
N ASN A 253 -0.77 -1.74 -32.23
CA ASN A 253 -1.33 -1.71 -30.89
C ASN A 253 -0.49 -2.46 -29.83
N ALA A 254 0.80 -2.70 -30.12
CA ALA A 254 1.70 -3.41 -29.21
C ALA A 254 2.38 -2.45 -28.21
N THR A 255 2.67 -2.95 -26.99
CA THR A 255 3.52 -2.25 -26.02
C THR A 255 4.97 -2.22 -26.50
N LEU A 256 5.80 -1.35 -25.89
CA LEU A 256 7.23 -1.25 -26.26
C LEU A 256 7.95 -2.59 -26.14
N ALA A 257 7.72 -3.33 -25.08
CA ALA A 257 8.38 -4.62 -24.89
C ALA A 257 7.93 -5.65 -25.93
N LYS A 258 6.64 -5.71 -26.25
CA LYS A 258 6.14 -6.60 -27.29
C LYS A 258 6.73 -6.29 -28.66
N MET A 259 6.90 -5.00 -28.97
CA MET A 259 7.59 -4.57 -30.18
C MET A 259 9.03 -5.10 -30.24
N ILE A 260 9.80 -4.91 -29.18
CA ILE A 260 11.20 -5.37 -29.12
C ILE A 260 11.27 -6.89 -29.31
N MET A 261 10.32 -7.61 -28.73
CA MET A 261 10.22 -9.07 -28.80
C MET A 261 9.54 -9.57 -30.10
N LYS A 262 9.13 -8.67 -31.02
CA LYS A 262 8.39 -8.97 -32.26
C LYS A 262 7.11 -9.76 -32.01
N LEU A 263 6.35 -9.32 -31.00
CA LEU A 263 5.07 -9.89 -30.60
C LEU A 263 3.94 -8.98 -31.02
N GLY A 264 2.98 -9.52 -31.71
CA GLY A 264 1.74 -8.83 -32.11
C GLY A 264 0.57 -9.11 -31.19
N LEU A 265 -0.49 -8.36 -31.36
CA LEU A 265 -1.77 -8.53 -30.65
C LEU A 265 -2.90 -8.75 -31.67
N ALA A 266 -3.63 -9.83 -31.46
CA ALA A 266 -4.83 -10.14 -32.22
C ALA A 266 -6.04 -10.33 -31.29
N ASN A 267 -7.24 -10.17 -31.83
CA ASN A 267 -8.44 -10.59 -31.10
C ASN A 267 -8.54 -12.13 -31.11
N PHE A 268 -9.47 -12.70 -30.33
CA PHE A 268 -9.67 -14.14 -30.23
C PHE A 268 -10.06 -14.83 -31.56
N ARG A 269 -10.45 -14.07 -32.58
CA ARG A 269 -10.72 -14.57 -33.94
C ARG A 269 -9.53 -14.48 -34.87
N GLY A 270 -8.38 -13.97 -34.43
CA GLY A 270 -7.16 -13.82 -35.23
C GLY A 270 -7.06 -12.51 -36.00
N TYR A 271 -8.06 -11.66 -35.93
CA TYR A 271 -8.06 -10.38 -36.60
C TYR A 271 -7.36 -9.29 -35.80
N LYS A 272 -7.07 -8.18 -36.46
CA LYS A 272 -6.48 -6.98 -35.86
C LYS A 272 -7.30 -6.51 -34.65
N MET A 273 -6.63 -6.23 -33.54
CA MET A 273 -7.26 -5.75 -32.31
C MET A 273 -7.88 -4.37 -32.49
N LYS A 274 -9.11 -4.18 -32.01
CA LYS A 274 -9.78 -2.88 -32.00
C LYS A 274 -9.23 -1.99 -30.87
N LYS A 275 -9.24 -0.67 -31.06
CA LYS A 275 -8.80 0.29 -30.04
C LYS A 275 -9.61 0.20 -28.73
N SER A 276 -10.89 -0.16 -28.79
CA SER A 276 -11.72 -0.41 -27.59
C SER A 276 -11.22 -1.59 -26.77
N GLN A 277 -10.69 -2.63 -27.41
CA GLN A 277 -10.10 -3.78 -26.70
C GLN A 277 -8.82 -3.41 -25.95
N LEU A 278 -8.08 -2.40 -26.42
CA LEU A 278 -6.93 -1.85 -25.73
C LEU A 278 -7.33 -1.23 -24.39
N LEU A 279 -8.42 -0.46 -24.36
CA LEU A 279 -8.97 0.09 -23.12
C LEU A 279 -9.45 -1.03 -22.16
N MET A 280 -10.11 -2.05 -22.69
CA MET A 280 -10.52 -3.21 -21.91
C MET A 280 -9.34 -3.94 -21.24
N ARG A 281 -8.18 -3.99 -21.91
CA ARG A 281 -6.95 -4.56 -21.35
C ARG A 281 -6.41 -3.78 -20.14
N PHE A 282 -6.70 -2.49 -20.06
CA PHE A 282 -6.26 -1.63 -18.98
C PHE A 282 -7.13 -1.75 -17.73
N ILE A 283 -8.38 -2.25 -17.83
CA ILE A 283 -9.31 -2.38 -16.72
C ILE A 283 -8.74 -3.21 -15.55
N PRO A 284 -8.17 -4.42 -15.73
CA PRO A 284 -7.61 -5.17 -14.61
C PRO A 284 -6.51 -4.41 -13.85
N PHE A 285 -5.69 -3.64 -14.56
CA PHE A 285 -4.66 -2.81 -13.95
C PHE A 285 -5.28 -1.69 -13.10
N THR A 286 -6.28 -0.99 -13.61
CA THR A 286 -6.98 0.07 -12.85
C THR A 286 -7.71 -0.46 -11.63
N LEU A 287 -8.31 -1.65 -11.72
CA LEU A 287 -8.94 -2.32 -10.59
C LEU A 287 -7.92 -2.67 -9.50
N VAL A 288 -6.75 -3.20 -9.87
CA VAL A 288 -5.67 -3.47 -8.91
C VAL A 288 -5.24 -2.19 -8.19
N LEU A 289 -5.09 -1.06 -8.92
CA LEU A 289 -4.74 0.22 -8.29
C LEU A 289 -5.84 0.74 -7.36
N ALA A 290 -7.11 0.58 -7.74
CA ALA A 290 -8.23 0.94 -6.88
C ALA A 290 -8.24 0.10 -5.59
N PHE A 291 -8.02 -1.20 -5.70
CA PHE A 291 -7.85 -2.06 -4.52
C PHE A 291 -6.63 -1.68 -3.69
N MET A 292 -5.49 -1.41 -4.31
CA MET A 292 -4.30 -0.93 -3.60
C MET A 292 -4.59 0.34 -2.80
N LEU A 293 -5.33 1.31 -3.35
CA LEU A 293 -5.68 2.54 -2.64
C LEU A 293 -6.55 2.25 -1.41
N ILE A 294 -7.57 1.39 -1.56
CA ILE A 294 -8.50 1.04 -0.47
C ILE A 294 -7.77 0.27 0.63
N PHE A 295 -7.01 -0.77 0.27
CA PHE A 295 -6.39 -1.65 1.24
C PHE A 295 -5.07 -1.12 1.80
N TYR A 296 -4.35 -0.25 1.09
CA TYR A 296 -3.21 0.47 1.65
C TYR A 296 -3.58 1.27 2.90
N TYR A 297 -4.77 1.86 2.88
CA TYR A 297 -5.31 2.59 4.02
C TYR A 297 -5.68 1.68 5.21
N LEU A 298 -6.10 0.44 4.92
CA LEU A 298 -6.52 -0.52 5.94
C LEU A 298 -5.34 -1.36 6.46
N ASP A 299 -4.59 -1.99 5.56
CA ASP A 299 -3.48 -2.88 5.89
C ASP A 299 -2.57 -3.15 4.68
N ILE A 300 -1.26 -2.90 4.86
CA ILE A 300 -0.25 -3.09 3.80
C ILE A 300 -0.05 -4.58 3.44
N VAL A 301 -0.17 -5.47 4.43
CA VAL A 301 0.01 -6.92 4.19
C VAL A 301 -1.09 -7.44 3.28
N THR A 302 -2.34 -7.08 3.57
CA THR A 302 -3.50 -7.41 2.72
C THR A 302 -3.34 -6.84 1.30
N THR A 303 -2.82 -5.62 1.16
CA THR A 303 -2.52 -5.02 -0.15
C THR A 303 -1.53 -5.88 -0.95
N ILE A 304 -0.41 -6.29 -0.34
CA ILE A 304 0.60 -7.12 -0.98
C ILE A 304 0.01 -8.47 -1.40
N LEU A 305 -0.79 -9.10 -0.55
CA LEU A 305 -1.43 -10.40 -0.84
C LEU A 305 -2.41 -10.31 -2.01
N ILE A 306 -3.19 -9.24 -2.12
CA ILE A 306 -4.11 -9.03 -3.25
C ILE A 306 -3.33 -8.87 -4.56
N VAL A 307 -2.30 -8.03 -4.58
CA VAL A 307 -1.45 -7.83 -5.77
C VAL A 307 -0.79 -9.14 -6.20
N ALA A 308 -0.19 -9.87 -5.26
CA ALA A 308 0.42 -11.17 -5.51
C ALA A 308 -0.59 -12.17 -6.08
N SER A 309 -1.81 -12.22 -5.52
CA SER A 309 -2.87 -13.11 -5.99
C SER A 309 -3.29 -12.81 -7.43
N VAL A 310 -3.44 -11.53 -7.79
CA VAL A 310 -3.78 -11.12 -9.17
C VAL A 310 -2.65 -11.50 -10.15
N ILE A 311 -1.39 -11.32 -9.75
CA ILE A 311 -0.23 -11.72 -10.57
C ILE A 311 -0.23 -13.24 -10.77
N LEU A 312 -0.43 -14.04 -9.71
CA LEU A 312 -0.48 -15.50 -9.78
C LEU A 312 -1.63 -16.00 -10.67
N VAL A 313 -2.83 -15.44 -10.53
CA VAL A 313 -3.98 -15.76 -11.38
C VAL A 313 -3.68 -15.42 -12.84
N SER A 314 -3.11 -14.24 -13.12
CA SER A 314 -2.74 -13.82 -14.48
C SER A 314 -1.70 -14.77 -15.10
N PHE A 315 -0.71 -15.17 -14.32
CA PHE A 315 0.32 -16.13 -14.73
C PHE A 315 -0.27 -17.53 -14.99
N GLY A 316 -1.11 -18.01 -14.06
CA GLY A 316 -1.80 -19.30 -14.21
C GLY A 316 -2.66 -19.36 -15.48
N LEU A 317 -3.41 -18.29 -15.77
CA LEU A 317 -4.19 -18.20 -17.02
C LEU A 317 -3.29 -18.19 -18.26
N SER A 318 -2.15 -17.51 -18.22
CA SER A 318 -1.22 -17.45 -19.36
C SER A 318 -0.57 -18.79 -19.67
N MET A 319 -0.44 -19.68 -18.67
CA MET A 319 0.11 -21.03 -18.85
C MET A 319 -0.96 -22.07 -19.14
N GLY A 320 -2.09 -22.04 -18.42
CA GLY A 320 -3.11 -23.09 -18.43
C GLY A 320 -4.23 -22.89 -19.43
N SER A 321 -4.46 -21.68 -19.96
CA SER A 321 -5.54 -21.46 -20.91
C SER A 321 -5.16 -21.94 -22.33
N PRO A 322 -6.12 -22.47 -23.13
CA PRO A 322 -5.84 -22.92 -24.50
C PRO A 322 -5.25 -21.83 -25.41
N ARG A 323 -5.62 -20.56 -25.16
CA ARG A 323 -5.11 -19.40 -25.87
C ARG A 323 -3.89 -18.78 -25.21
N LYS A 324 -3.44 -19.33 -24.07
CA LYS A 324 -2.33 -18.82 -23.28
C LYS A 324 -2.47 -17.32 -22.98
N SER A 325 -3.69 -16.87 -22.67
CA SER A 325 -4.04 -15.46 -22.45
C SER A 325 -3.90 -15.12 -20.98
N ALA A 326 -3.16 -14.06 -20.65
CA ALA A 326 -3.11 -13.49 -19.30
C ALA A 326 -4.46 -12.85 -18.93
N LEU A 327 -4.67 -12.49 -17.67
CA LEU A 327 -5.95 -11.95 -17.18
C LEU A 327 -6.44 -10.74 -18.01
N HIS A 328 -5.57 -9.78 -18.28
CA HIS A 328 -5.90 -8.60 -19.08
C HIS A 328 -6.23 -8.94 -20.56
N ASP A 329 -5.57 -9.95 -21.12
CA ASP A 329 -5.86 -10.43 -22.47
C ASP A 329 -7.21 -11.15 -22.52
N PHE A 330 -7.52 -11.91 -21.47
CA PHE A 330 -8.80 -12.62 -21.35
C PHE A 330 -9.98 -11.66 -21.25
N VAL A 331 -9.87 -10.61 -20.40
CA VAL A 331 -10.90 -9.58 -20.25
C VAL A 331 -11.17 -8.84 -21.55
N ALA A 332 -10.12 -8.55 -22.32
CA ALA A 332 -10.21 -7.84 -23.59
C ALA A 332 -10.49 -8.75 -24.80
N MET A 333 -10.62 -10.08 -24.60
CA MET A 333 -10.74 -11.07 -25.66
C MET A 333 -9.63 -10.96 -26.72
N THR A 334 -8.38 -10.84 -26.26
CA THR A 334 -7.18 -10.70 -27.09
C THR A 334 -6.19 -11.82 -26.82
N MET A 335 -5.29 -12.06 -27.76
CA MET A 335 -4.20 -13.03 -27.65
C MET A 335 -2.90 -12.43 -28.15
N VAL A 336 -1.77 -12.89 -27.57
CA VAL A 336 -0.43 -12.50 -28.00
C VAL A 336 0.06 -13.51 -29.04
N ILE A 337 0.48 -13.02 -30.20
CA ILE A 337 0.92 -13.83 -31.34
C ILE A 337 2.39 -13.53 -31.68
N ASP A 338 3.04 -14.45 -32.36
CA ASP A 338 4.35 -14.23 -32.98
C ASP A 338 4.13 -13.48 -34.29
N GLU A 339 4.64 -12.25 -34.39
CA GLU A 339 4.46 -11.37 -35.55
C GLU A 339 5.19 -11.90 -36.78
N LYS A 340 6.30 -12.63 -36.60
CA LYS A 340 7.08 -13.16 -37.70
C LYS A 340 6.41 -14.34 -38.42
N GLY A 341 5.66 -15.14 -37.67
CA GLY A 341 5.02 -16.34 -38.18
C GLY A 341 3.52 -16.22 -38.42
N SER A 342 2.93 -15.04 -38.15
CA SER A 342 1.48 -14.83 -38.24
C SER A 342 1.11 -13.82 -39.30
N ILE A 343 0.01 -14.06 -40.00
CA ILE A 343 -0.65 -13.11 -40.89
C ILE A 343 -1.88 -12.56 -40.13
N ILE A 344 -1.94 -11.25 -39.96
CA ILE A 344 -3.02 -10.57 -39.25
C ILE A 344 -3.90 -9.85 -40.25
N PHE A 345 -5.13 -10.33 -40.42
CA PHE A 345 -6.13 -9.68 -41.24
C PHE A 345 -6.88 -8.60 -40.45
N VAL A 346 -7.41 -7.62 -41.16
CA VAL A 346 -8.23 -6.55 -40.55
C VAL A 346 -9.60 -7.12 -40.18
N ASP A 347 -10.17 -7.93 -41.06
CA ASP A 347 -11.49 -8.54 -40.94
C ASP A 347 -11.58 -9.84 -41.77
N GLU A 348 -12.74 -10.49 -41.70
CA GLU A 348 -13.06 -11.73 -42.40
C GLU A 348 -13.06 -11.58 -43.94
N ALA A 349 -13.42 -10.40 -44.45
CA ALA A 349 -13.43 -10.14 -45.88
C ALA A 349 -12.02 -10.13 -46.48
N GLN A 350 -11.05 -9.54 -45.78
CA GLN A 350 -9.65 -9.56 -46.16
C GLN A 350 -9.04 -10.96 -46.09
N GLU A 351 -9.44 -11.77 -45.12
CA GLU A 351 -9.00 -13.17 -44.98
C GLU A 351 -9.52 -14.00 -46.18
N LEU A 352 -10.79 -13.85 -46.55
CA LEU A 352 -11.39 -14.54 -47.69
C LEU A 352 -10.72 -14.17 -49.01
N ASP A 353 -10.48 -12.89 -49.23
CA ASP A 353 -9.77 -12.39 -50.44
C ASP A 353 -8.35 -12.97 -50.52
N PHE A 354 -7.67 -13.09 -49.38
CA PHE A 354 -6.34 -13.70 -49.33
C PHE A 354 -6.38 -15.20 -49.63
N LEU A 355 -7.33 -15.96 -49.07
CA LEU A 355 -7.50 -17.37 -49.30
C LEU A 355 -7.90 -17.71 -50.75
N GLU A 356 -8.77 -16.89 -51.35
CA GLU A 356 -9.11 -17.03 -52.79
C GLU A 356 -7.88 -16.82 -53.68
N LYS A 357 -7.00 -15.89 -53.32
CA LYS A 357 -5.74 -15.69 -54.05
C LYS A 357 -4.73 -16.82 -53.83
N GLU A 358 -4.62 -17.37 -52.63
CA GLU A 358 -3.78 -18.57 -52.37
C GLU A 358 -4.28 -19.77 -53.12
N ASP A 359 -5.59 -20.09 -53.10
CA ASP A 359 -6.19 -21.19 -53.82
C ASP A 359 -5.97 -21.04 -55.36
N TRP A 360 -6.01 -19.81 -55.84
CA TRP A 360 -5.68 -19.49 -57.23
C TRP A 360 -4.20 -19.82 -57.55
N ILE A 361 -3.26 -19.47 -56.67
CA ILE A 361 -1.82 -19.75 -56.84
C ILE A 361 -1.55 -21.25 -56.78
N ILE A 362 -2.17 -21.98 -55.83
CA ILE A 362 -1.99 -23.43 -55.66
C ILE A 362 -2.60 -24.23 -56.83
N ASN A 363 -3.71 -23.77 -57.40
CA ASN A 363 -4.44 -24.44 -58.49
C ASN A 363 -4.00 -24.05 -59.92
N ASN A 364 -2.71 -23.82 -60.14
CA ASN A 364 -2.06 -23.54 -61.43
C ASN A 364 -2.12 -22.11 -61.98
N GLY A 365 -2.27 -21.14 -61.17
CA GLY A 365 -2.16 -19.75 -61.64
C GLY A 365 -3.22 -19.32 -62.68
N LYS A 366 -4.33 -20.03 -62.76
CA LYS A 366 -5.46 -19.64 -63.62
C LYS A 366 -6.60 -19.14 -62.70
N PRO A 367 -7.10 -17.92 -62.86
CA PRO A 367 -8.28 -17.45 -62.16
C PRO A 367 -9.45 -18.39 -62.46
N LYS A 368 -10.25 -18.75 -61.43
CA LYS A 368 -11.57 -19.31 -61.68
C LYS A 368 -12.30 -18.31 -62.59
N GLN A 369 -12.57 -18.68 -63.81
CA GLN A 369 -13.45 -17.89 -64.65
C GLN A 369 -14.78 -17.74 -63.90
N LYS A 370 -15.10 -16.51 -63.49
CA LYS A 370 -16.48 -16.19 -63.14
C LYS A 370 -17.27 -16.47 -64.40
N GLU A 371 -18.13 -17.45 -64.35
CA GLU A 371 -19.14 -17.62 -65.36
C GLU A 371 -19.96 -16.32 -65.39
N ASP A 372 -19.83 -15.65 -66.51
CA ASP A 372 -20.60 -14.52 -66.98
C ASP A 372 -21.04 -13.43 -65.99
N GLU A 373 -20.20 -12.39 -65.92
CA GLU A 373 -20.69 -11.02 -66.10
C GLU A 373 -19.47 -10.13 -66.49
N GLY A 374 -19.48 -9.68 -67.75
CA GLY A 374 -18.82 -8.57 -68.36
C GLY A 374 -17.34 -8.31 -68.04
N GLY A 375 -16.48 -8.63 -68.95
CA GLY A 375 -15.07 -8.42 -69.04
C GLY A 375 -14.43 -7.22 -68.32
N GLU A 376 -13.69 -7.52 -67.30
CA GLU A 376 -12.48 -6.79 -66.95
C GLU A 376 -11.44 -7.82 -66.48
N GLU A 377 -10.29 -7.84 -67.16
CA GLU A 377 -9.12 -8.65 -66.83
C GLU A 377 -8.62 -8.29 -65.41
N PRO A 378 -8.34 -9.28 -64.56
CA PRO A 378 -7.74 -9.00 -63.28
C PRO A 378 -6.32 -8.43 -63.44
N PRO A 379 -5.88 -7.48 -62.64
CA PRO A 379 -4.56 -6.90 -62.71
C PRO A 379 -3.48 -7.95 -62.46
N LEU A 380 -2.61 -8.15 -63.42
CA LEU A 380 -1.41 -8.95 -63.35
C LEU A 380 -0.38 -8.33 -62.40
N SER A 381 0.28 -9.17 -61.71
CA SER A 381 1.54 -9.01 -60.96
C SER A 381 1.49 -8.36 -59.58
N TYR A 382 1.69 -9.22 -58.59
CA TYR A 382 2.36 -8.85 -57.36
C TYR A 382 3.86 -9.14 -57.51
N GLU A 383 4.66 -8.11 -57.74
CA GLU A 383 6.08 -8.13 -57.39
C GLU A 383 6.22 -7.94 -55.86
N LYS A 384 7.22 -8.63 -55.31
CA LYS A 384 7.55 -8.83 -53.86
C LYS A 384 7.75 -7.55 -53.07
#